data_5db475223d43c17cd3c07497b1466fa0
#
_entry.id   5db475223d43c17cd3c07497b1466fa0
#
_cell.length_a   1.000
_cell.length_b   1.000
_cell.length_c   1.000
_cell.angle_alpha   90.00
_cell.angle_beta   90.00
_cell.angle_gamma   90.00
#
_symmetry.space_group_name_H-M   'P 1'
#
loop_
_entity.id
_entity.type
_entity.pdbx_description
1 polymer ?
#
loop_
_entity_poly.entity_id
_entity_poly.type
_entity_poly.pdbx_seq_one_letter_code
_entity_poly.pdbx_strand_id
1 'polypeptide(L)'
;MTPSISQYRRGAALPSSNPFQRLASLLEGVTPGMDPIAMTIGEPQHAIPEITAKVFNDNMADFRRYPPINGTPEFRAAVADWLDRRYGLDGLICRDNGVLPLNGSREGLSFAAIAARDQLAKDLDHPVVILPNPFYQTYAAAAHIADAQALLLDAVPDHGFLPDLDGLSPELLDRTVAFYVASPTNPEGYVADVSYWQRLIGLARKHRFYIFADECYSEIYRDVPPVGILEAAKAMGGDSSQVFDKIIVLNSLSKRSNLAGLRCGFAAGDSEFLGKWVKFRGLAAPQVPLPNQAVAAAVYGDEAHVIENRRLYNEKFEAAERHLAPLMGKVTPEAGFFLWLNISRWGESVPITRDLWADTGVKVLPGAYLASDQSDGSNPGKSYIRVGLCAPLETTETALARIASWLGDKA
;
A
#
# COMPACT_ATOMS: atom_id res chain seq x y z
N MET A 1 -20.96 20.62 -6.79
CA MET A 1 -22.11 19.83 -7.24
C MET A 1 -21.82 18.39 -6.89
N THR A 2 -22.62 17.75 -6.04
CA THR A 2 -22.46 16.33 -5.69
C THR A 2 -22.66 15.52 -6.98
N PRO A 3 -21.68 14.66 -7.38
CA PRO A 3 -21.83 13.87 -8.59
C PRO A 3 -23.06 12.97 -8.48
N SER A 4 -23.92 12.97 -9.50
CA SER A 4 -25.10 12.10 -9.50
C SER A 4 -24.67 10.64 -9.70
N ILE A 5 -25.38 9.70 -9.06
CA ILE A 5 -25.15 8.24 -9.13
C ILE A 5 -25.08 7.73 -10.58
N SER A 6 -25.71 8.41 -11.53
CA SER A 6 -25.68 8.08 -12.96
C SER A 6 -24.32 8.27 -13.65
N GLN A 7 -23.35 8.96 -13.00
CA GLN A 7 -22.00 9.17 -13.53
C GLN A 7 -21.07 7.98 -13.22
N TYR A 8 -21.44 7.09 -12.29
CA TYR A 8 -20.62 5.94 -11.92
C TYR A 8 -20.99 4.76 -12.83
N ARG A 9 -20.17 4.50 -13.85
CA ARG A 9 -20.32 3.29 -14.68
C ARG A 9 -20.07 2.03 -13.83
N ARG A 10 -20.73 0.91 -14.19
CA ARG A 10 -20.35 -0.44 -13.71
C ARG A 10 -18.83 -0.58 -13.81
N GLY A 11 -18.20 -0.98 -12.73
CA GLY A 11 -16.79 -1.02 -12.43
C GLY A 11 -15.87 -0.75 -13.62
N ALA A 12 -14.93 0.16 -13.47
CA ALA A 12 -13.90 0.35 -14.47
C ALA A 12 -13.39 -1.05 -14.85
N ALA A 13 -13.49 -1.41 -16.13
CA ALA A 13 -12.93 -2.67 -16.60
C ALA A 13 -11.47 -2.71 -16.10
N LEU A 14 -11.05 -3.87 -15.55
CA LEU A 14 -9.65 -4.03 -15.15
C LEU A 14 -8.79 -3.52 -16.30
N PRO A 15 -7.77 -2.69 -16.05
CA PRO A 15 -6.89 -2.22 -17.11
C PRO A 15 -6.38 -3.43 -17.90
N SER A 16 -6.45 -3.39 -19.22
CA SER A 16 -6.00 -4.48 -20.10
C SER A 16 -4.50 -4.80 -19.92
N SER A 17 -3.75 -3.88 -19.33
CA SER A 17 -2.32 -4.02 -19.02
C SER A 17 -1.96 -3.29 -17.74
N ASN A 18 -1.02 -3.85 -16.98
CA ASN A 18 -0.51 -3.20 -15.78
C ASN A 18 0.44 -2.03 -16.12
N PRO A 19 0.73 -1.10 -15.19
CA PRO A 19 1.60 0.05 -15.42
C PRO A 19 2.97 -0.29 -16.01
N PHE A 20 3.55 -1.43 -15.63
CA PHE A 20 4.87 -1.85 -16.12
C PHE A 20 4.82 -2.36 -17.55
N GLN A 21 3.74 -3.05 -17.95
CA GLN A 21 3.52 -3.46 -19.32
C GLN A 21 3.30 -2.24 -20.23
N ARG A 22 2.50 -1.26 -19.78
CA ARG A 22 2.31 0.01 -20.49
C ARG A 22 3.64 0.76 -20.66
N LEU A 23 4.48 0.80 -19.60
CA LEU A 23 5.80 1.40 -19.68
C LEU A 23 6.71 0.64 -20.67
N ALA A 24 6.70 -0.68 -20.65
CA ALA A 24 7.49 -1.48 -21.60
C ALA A 24 7.09 -1.15 -23.06
N SER A 25 5.80 -1.07 -23.34
CA SER A 25 5.30 -0.68 -24.68
C SER A 25 5.66 0.77 -25.04
N LEU A 26 5.64 1.71 -24.07
CA LEU A 26 6.04 3.10 -24.31
C LEU A 26 7.51 3.23 -24.75
N LEU A 27 8.37 2.39 -24.18
CA LEU A 27 9.82 2.42 -24.39
C LEU A 27 10.29 1.45 -25.48
N GLU A 28 9.38 0.70 -26.10
CA GLU A 28 9.70 -0.24 -27.18
C GLU A 28 10.36 0.50 -28.35
N GLY A 29 11.52 0.01 -28.79
CA GLY A 29 12.32 0.63 -29.87
C GLY A 29 13.03 1.94 -29.49
N VAL A 30 12.94 2.42 -28.24
CA VAL A 30 13.66 3.60 -27.77
C VAL A 30 14.97 3.19 -27.12
N THR A 31 16.08 3.50 -27.79
CA THR A 31 17.43 3.28 -27.24
C THR A 31 17.70 4.27 -26.10
N PRO A 32 18.20 3.82 -24.93
CA PRO A 32 18.59 4.73 -23.85
C PRO A 32 19.82 5.54 -24.23
N GLY A 33 19.82 6.83 -23.89
CA GLY A 33 20.92 7.75 -24.24
C GLY A 33 22.19 7.54 -23.42
N MET A 34 22.07 6.89 -22.25
CA MET A 34 23.17 6.54 -21.35
C MET A 34 22.93 5.13 -20.79
N ASP A 35 23.90 4.58 -20.04
CA ASP A 35 23.78 3.28 -19.37
C ASP A 35 22.47 3.22 -18.56
N PRO A 36 21.63 2.18 -18.77
CA PRO A 36 20.31 2.07 -18.20
C PRO A 36 20.30 2.02 -16.67
N ILE A 37 19.46 2.82 -16.04
CA ILE A 37 19.18 2.75 -14.60
C ILE A 37 17.66 2.64 -14.39
N ALA A 38 17.21 1.56 -13.74
CA ALA A 38 15.79 1.33 -13.47
C ALA A 38 15.37 1.86 -12.10
N MET A 39 14.59 2.93 -12.08
CA MET A 39 14.01 3.54 -10.88
C MET A 39 12.48 3.33 -10.79
N THR A 40 11.98 2.26 -11.40
CA THR A 40 10.54 1.98 -11.48
C THR A 40 10.03 1.02 -10.41
N ILE A 41 10.91 0.17 -9.89
CA ILE A 41 10.53 -1.01 -9.11
C ILE A 41 10.35 -0.63 -7.64
N GLY A 42 9.26 -1.12 -7.04
CA GLY A 42 9.00 -1.04 -5.60
C GLY A 42 9.36 -2.34 -4.87
N GLU A 43 10.49 -2.95 -5.22
CA GLU A 43 11.03 -4.14 -4.57
C GLU A 43 12.31 -3.75 -3.83
N PRO A 44 12.34 -3.88 -2.48
CA PRO A 44 13.52 -3.59 -1.68
C PRO A 44 14.74 -4.38 -2.13
N GLN A 45 15.90 -3.73 -2.20
CA GLN A 45 17.17 -4.33 -2.59
C GLN A 45 18.21 -4.33 -1.44
N HIS A 46 17.84 -3.91 -0.24
CA HIS A 46 18.68 -4.01 0.94
C HIS A 46 18.76 -5.47 1.41
N ALA A 47 19.76 -5.77 2.25
CA ALA A 47 19.94 -7.10 2.83
C ALA A 47 18.70 -7.57 3.61
N ILE A 48 18.44 -8.87 3.55
CA ILE A 48 17.45 -9.52 4.41
C ILE A 48 17.98 -9.65 5.84
N PRO A 49 17.11 -9.73 6.88
CA PRO A 49 17.56 -9.92 8.25
C PRO A 49 18.40 -11.19 8.42
N GLU A 50 19.54 -11.10 9.12
CA GLU A 50 20.48 -12.21 9.31
C GLU A 50 19.84 -13.46 9.93
N ILE A 51 18.87 -13.26 10.84
CA ILE A 51 18.14 -14.34 11.50
C ILE A 51 17.34 -15.22 10.54
N THR A 52 16.99 -14.70 9.34
CA THR A 52 16.10 -15.35 8.37
C THR A 52 16.57 -16.75 7.99
N ALA A 53 17.84 -16.88 7.58
CA ALA A 53 18.38 -18.16 7.11
C ALA A 53 18.41 -19.21 8.21
N LYS A 54 18.83 -18.83 9.42
CA LYS A 54 18.88 -19.74 10.57
C LYS A 54 17.50 -20.26 10.92
N VAL A 55 16.53 -19.38 11.12
CA VAL A 55 15.15 -19.78 11.51
C VAL A 55 14.51 -20.60 10.42
N PHE A 56 14.70 -20.27 9.15
CA PHE A 56 14.18 -21.04 8.05
C PHE A 56 14.74 -22.48 8.06
N ASN A 57 16.05 -22.64 8.18
CA ASN A 57 16.70 -23.96 8.22
C ASN A 57 16.26 -24.79 9.43
N ASP A 58 16.13 -24.19 10.61
CA ASP A 58 15.69 -24.87 11.82
C ASP A 58 14.26 -25.44 11.69
N ASN A 59 13.44 -24.86 10.80
CA ASN A 59 12.04 -25.25 10.58
C ASN A 59 11.79 -25.96 9.23
N MET A 60 12.82 -26.31 8.47
CA MET A 60 12.69 -26.97 7.15
C MET A 60 11.83 -28.26 7.18
N ALA A 61 11.93 -29.04 8.26
CA ALA A 61 11.17 -30.26 8.40
C ALA A 61 9.65 -30.05 8.44
N ASP A 62 9.20 -28.85 8.72
CA ASP A 62 7.78 -28.50 8.85
C ASP A 62 7.07 -28.32 7.49
N PHE A 63 7.79 -28.29 6.39
CA PHE A 63 7.18 -28.37 5.04
C PHE A 63 6.38 -29.67 4.81
N ARG A 64 6.59 -30.71 5.60
CA ARG A 64 5.83 -31.96 5.52
C ARG A 64 4.38 -31.86 6.05
N ARG A 65 3.99 -30.74 6.67
CA ARG A 65 2.69 -30.57 7.34
C ARG A 65 1.92 -29.40 6.73
N TYR A 66 0.60 -29.56 6.64
CA TYR A 66 -0.26 -28.42 6.33
C TYR A 66 -0.29 -27.44 7.50
N PRO A 67 -0.17 -26.13 7.23
CA PRO A 67 -0.30 -25.11 8.26
C PRO A 67 -1.76 -24.98 8.75
N PRO A 68 -1.98 -24.56 10.01
CA PRO A 68 -3.32 -24.18 10.44
C PRO A 68 -3.79 -22.92 9.67
N ILE A 69 -5.09 -22.87 9.34
CA ILE A 69 -5.67 -21.80 8.50
C ILE A 69 -5.53 -20.43 9.16
N ASN A 70 -5.69 -20.38 10.49
CA ASN A 70 -5.54 -19.15 11.28
C ASN A 70 -4.10 -18.85 11.69
N GLY A 71 -3.12 -19.61 11.18
CA GLY A 71 -1.70 -19.46 11.52
C GLY A 71 -1.31 -20.12 12.86
N THR A 72 0.01 -20.17 13.09
CA THR A 72 0.55 -20.72 14.35
C THR A 72 0.33 -19.74 15.51
N PRO A 73 0.20 -20.23 16.76
CA PRO A 73 0.12 -19.37 17.94
C PRO A 73 1.32 -18.41 18.06
N GLU A 74 2.52 -18.89 17.72
CA GLU A 74 3.77 -18.11 17.77
C GLU A 74 3.73 -16.93 16.77
N PHE A 75 3.25 -17.18 15.55
CA PHE A 75 3.08 -16.11 14.56
C PHE A 75 2.08 -15.06 15.05
N ARG A 76 0.90 -15.50 15.52
CA ARG A 76 -0.13 -14.57 15.97
C ARG A 76 0.33 -13.74 17.18
N ALA A 77 1.00 -14.38 18.13
CA ALA A 77 1.55 -13.70 19.29
C ALA A 77 2.61 -12.66 18.89
N ALA A 78 3.56 -13.03 18.02
CA ALA A 78 4.61 -12.11 17.58
C ALA A 78 4.06 -10.88 16.85
N VAL A 79 3.03 -11.06 16.02
CA VAL A 79 2.36 -9.94 15.33
C VAL A 79 1.57 -9.07 16.32
N ALA A 80 0.81 -9.66 17.23
CA ALA A 80 0.06 -8.90 18.25
C ALA A 80 1.01 -8.10 19.15
N ASP A 81 2.11 -8.70 19.59
CA ASP A 81 3.13 -8.03 20.41
C ASP A 81 3.84 -6.90 19.64
N TRP A 82 4.05 -7.08 18.34
CA TRP A 82 4.58 -6.02 17.49
C TRP A 82 3.60 -4.85 17.36
N LEU A 83 2.32 -5.14 17.09
CA LEU A 83 1.27 -4.11 17.03
C LEU A 83 1.13 -3.35 18.34
N ASP A 84 1.21 -4.06 19.48
CA ASP A 84 1.18 -3.44 20.81
C ASP A 84 2.35 -2.48 21.01
N ARG A 85 3.58 -2.90 20.70
CA ARG A 85 4.77 -2.05 20.84
C ARG A 85 4.73 -0.87 19.90
N ARG A 86 4.27 -1.10 18.66
CA ARG A 86 4.31 -0.10 17.59
C ARG A 86 3.25 0.99 17.74
N TYR A 87 2.05 0.62 18.16
CA TYR A 87 0.88 1.49 18.20
C TYR A 87 0.30 1.68 19.61
N GLY A 88 0.93 1.14 20.61
CA GLY A 88 0.50 1.28 22.00
C GLY A 88 -0.92 0.74 22.25
N LEU A 89 -1.24 -0.47 21.77
CA LEU A 89 -2.61 -0.98 21.78
C LEU A 89 -3.05 -1.61 23.11
N ASP A 90 -2.14 -1.76 24.08
CA ASP A 90 -2.42 -2.28 25.45
C ASP A 90 -3.11 -3.65 25.47
N GLY A 91 -2.72 -4.57 24.54
CA GLY A 91 -3.25 -5.91 24.47
C GLY A 91 -4.65 -6.02 23.85
N LEU A 92 -5.15 -4.98 23.19
CA LEU A 92 -6.47 -4.99 22.53
C LEU A 92 -6.55 -5.97 21.34
N ILE A 93 -5.41 -6.31 20.71
CA ILE A 93 -5.37 -7.34 19.66
C ILE A 93 -5.41 -8.73 20.28
N CYS A 94 -6.50 -9.45 20.08
CA CYS A 94 -6.63 -10.81 20.56
C CYS A 94 -5.67 -11.75 19.82
N ARG A 95 -4.77 -12.41 20.55
CA ARG A 95 -3.77 -13.33 19.98
C ARG A 95 -4.39 -14.57 19.34
N ASP A 96 -5.62 -14.94 19.71
CA ASP A 96 -6.27 -16.13 19.19
C ASP A 96 -6.99 -15.90 17.86
N ASN A 97 -7.64 -14.75 17.68
CA ASN A 97 -8.50 -14.46 16.53
C ASN A 97 -8.40 -13.04 15.99
N GLY A 98 -7.53 -12.17 16.55
CA GLY A 98 -7.31 -10.80 16.10
C GLY A 98 -6.21 -10.65 15.05
N VAL A 99 -5.55 -11.76 14.65
CA VAL A 99 -4.46 -11.79 13.66
C VAL A 99 -4.67 -12.98 12.72
N LEU A 100 -4.45 -12.75 11.41
CA LEU A 100 -4.53 -13.77 10.36
C LEU A 100 -3.30 -13.69 9.45
N PRO A 101 -2.51 -14.77 9.24
CA PRO A 101 -1.41 -14.79 8.30
C PRO A 101 -1.91 -14.75 6.86
N LEU A 102 -1.17 -14.03 6.01
CA LEU A 102 -1.45 -13.84 4.59
C LEU A 102 -0.23 -14.23 3.75
N ASN A 103 -0.44 -14.79 2.56
CA ASN A 103 0.64 -15.03 1.58
C ASN A 103 1.12 -13.72 0.94
N GLY A 104 1.53 -12.79 1.79
CA GLY A 104 1.78 -11.37 1.49
C GLY A 104 0.47 -10.57 1.43
N SER A 105 0.57 -9.25 1.61
CA SER A 105 -0.59 -8.35 1.64
C SER A 105 -1.41 -8.38 0.35
N ARG A 106 -0.78 -8.62 -0.82
CA ARG A 106 -1.50 -8.68 -2.10
C ARG A 106 -2.64 -9.71 -2.09
N GLU A 107 -2.39 -10.90 -1.58
CA GLU A 107 -3.40 -11.94 -1.49
C GLU A 107 -4.53 -11.51 -0.54
N GLY A 108 -4.18 -11.01 0.64
CA GLY A 108 -5.16 -10.50 1.60
C GLY A 108 -6.01 -9.38 1.02
N LEU A 109 -5.40 -8.38 0.42
CA LEU A 109 -6.10 -7.25 -0.22
C LEU A 109 -7.04 -7.73 -1.34
N SER A 110 -6.64 -8.74 -2.13
CA SER A 110 -7.49 -9.29 -3.19
C SER A 110 -8.74 -9.97 -2.65
N PHE A 111 -8.63 -10.73 -1.54
CA PHE A 111 -9.75 -11.48 -0.97
C PHE A 111 -10.60 -10.68 0.03
N ALA A 112 -10.10 -9.54 0.53
CA ALA A 112 -10.75 -8.78 1.57
C ALA A 112 -12.13 -8.25 1.16
N ALA A 113 -12.28 -7.71 -0.06
CA ALA A 113 -13.56 -7.20 -0.56
C ALA A 113 -14.61 -8.29 -0.73
N ILE A 114 -14.21 -9.50 -1.16
CA ILE A 114 -15.13 -10.65 -1.25
C ILE A 114 -15.63 -11.04 0.14
N ALA A 115 -14.69 -11.15 1.10
CA ALA A 115 -15.04 -11.47 2.47
C ALA A 115 -15.93 -10.40 3.11
N ALA A 116 -15.70 -9.12 2.80
CA ALA A 116 -16.56 -8.03 3.25
C ALA A 116 -17.98 -8.14 2.68
N ARG A 117 -18.09 -8.38 1.37
CA ARG A 117 -19.39 -8.53 0.71
C ARG A 117 -20.19 -9.70 1.27
N ASP A 118 -19.52 -10.85 1.45
CA ASP A 118 -20.16 -12.07 2.01
C ASP A 118 -20.66 -11.85 3.45
N GLN A 119 -19.93 -11.07 4.25
CA GLN A 119 -20.24 -10.85 5.66
C GLN A 119 -21.23 -9.71 5.93
N LEU A 120 -21.34 -8.77 5.00
CA LEU A 120 -22.33 -7.69 5.12
C LEU A 120 -23.69 -8.27 4.76
N ALA A 121 -24.56 -8.45 5.76
CA ALA A 121 -25.97 -8.82 5.57
C ALA A 121 -26.76 -7.64 4.95
N LYS A 122 -26.28 -7.14 3.81
CA LYS A 122 -26.93 -6.10 3.02
C LYS A 122 -27.33 -6.72 1.69
N ASP A 123 -28.61 -6.68 1.36
CA ASP A 123 -29.07 -6.89 -0.01
C ASP A 123 -28.74 -5.61 -0.78
N LEU A 124 -27.59 -5.62 -1.46
CA LEU A 124 -27.06 -4.43 -2.11
C LEU A 124 -27.24 -4.54 -3.63
N ASP A 125 -28.18 -3.77 -4.15
CA ASP A 125 -28.17 -3.43 -5.56
C ASP A 125 -26.93 -2.58 -5.86
N HIS A 126 -26.05 -3.08 -6.73
CA HIS A 126 -24.83 -2.40 -7.15
C HIS A 126 -23.87 -2.03 -5.99
N PRO A 127 -23.27 -3.01 -5.32
CA PRO A 127 -22.30 -2.77 -4.25
C PRO A 127 -21.08 -1.98 -4.76
N VAL A 128 -20.51 -1.16 -3.88
CA VAL A 128 -19.38 -0.26 -4.21
C VAL A 128 -18.19 -0.62 -3.35
N VAL A 129 -16.99 -0.58 -3.97
CA VAL A 129 -15.70 -0.55 -3.28
C VAL A 129 -15.02 0.77 -3.60
N ILE A 130 -14.71 1.56 -2.57
CA ILE A 130 -14.06 2.86 -2.72
C ILE A 130 -12.55 2.69 -2.68
N LEU A 131 -11.85 3.33 -3.63
CA LEU A 131 -10.41 3.28 -3.82
C LEU A 131 -9.83 4.69 -3.96
N PRO A 132 -8.58 4.97 -3.50
CA PRO A 132 -7.87 6.18 -3.90
C PRO A 132 -7.56 6.16 -5.41
N ASN A 133 -7.24 7.29 -5.99
CA ASN A 133 -6.70 7.42 -7.35
C ASN A 133 -5.55 8.45 -7.32
N PRO A 134 -4.29 8.06 -7.51
CA PRO A 134 -3.74 6.74 -7.89
C PRO A 134 -4.03 5.61 -6.93
N PHE A 135 -3.96 4.36 -7.41
CA PHE A 135 -4.26 3.17 -6.60
C PHE A 135 -3.30 2.00 -6.87
N TYR A 136 -3.23 1.11 -5.91
CA TYR A 136 -2.60 -0.19 -6.13
C TYR A 136 -3.59 -1.11 -6.87
N GLN A 137 -3.19 -1.64 -8.04
CA GLN A 137 -4.06 -2.41 -8.94
C GLN A 137 -4.82 -3.55 -8.27
N THR A 138 -4.28 -4.08 -7.18
CA THR A 138 -4.92 -5.13 -6.40
C THR A 138 -6.27 -4.70 -5.82
N TYR A 139 -6.45 -3.42 -5.47
CA TYR A 139 -7.73 -2.93 -4.94
C TYR A 139 -8.84 -2.97 -6.00
N ALA A 140 -8.52 -2.55 -7.22
CA ALA A 140 -9.49 -2.63 -8.33
C ALA A 140 -9.81 -4.09 -8.71
N ALA A 141 -8.80 -4.97 -8.67
CA ALA A 141 -9.00 -6.41 -8.85
C ALA A 141 -9.91 -6.99 -7.76
N ALA A 142 -9.73 -6.57 -6.50
CA ALA A 142 -10.60 -7.00 -5.39
C ALA A 142 -12.05 -6.56 -5.59
N ALA A 143 -12.29 -5.32 -6.02
CA ALA A 143 -13.63 -4.84 -6.36
C ALA A 143 -14.27 -5.67 -7.47
N HIS A 144 -13.51 -5.95 -8.55
CA HIS A 144 -13.97 -6.78 -9.67
C HIS A 144 -14.34 -8.20 -9.24
N ILE A 145 -13.47 -8.87 -8.47
CA ILE A 145 -13.71 -10.24 -7.99
C ILE A 145 -14.91 -10.27 -7.03
N ALA A 146 -15.12 -9.22 -6.23
CA ALA A 146 -16.27 -9.08 -5.34
C ALA A 146 -17.56 -8.73 -6.10
N ASP A 147 -17.54 -8.64 -7.43
CA ASP A 147 -18.67 -8.19 -8.25
C ASP A 147 -19.24 -6.85 -7.72
N ALA A 148 -18.36 -5.92 -7.43
CA ALA A 148 -18.65 -4.58 -6.94
C ALA A 148 -18.13 -3.50 -7.90
N GLN A 149 -18.79 -2.35 -7.90
CA GLN A 149 -18.32 -1.20 -8.64
C GLN A 149 -17.11 -0.58 -7.93
N ALA A 150 -15.96 -0.47 -8.61
CA ALA A 150 -14.84 0.33 -8.12
C ALA A 150 -15.17 1.83 -8.29
N LEU A 151 -15.18 2.57 -7.19
CA LEU A 151 -15.28 4.03 -7.18
C LEU A 151 -13.93 4.63 -6.84
N LEU A 152 -13.38 5.42 -7.76
CA LEU A 152 -12.10 6.07 -7.60
C LEU A 152 -12.28 7.49 -7.06
N LEU A 153 -11.60 7.80 -5.95
CA LEU A 153 -11.54 9.13 -5.37
C LEU A 153 -10.13 9.70 -5.58
N ASP A 154 -10.03 10.85 -6.25
CA ASP A 154 -8.75 11.45 -6.55
C ASP A 154 -8.02 11.88 -5.27
N ALA A 155 -6.81 11.36 -5.11
CA ALA A 155 -5.88 11.69 -4.04
C ALA A 155 -4.96 12.82 -4.53
N VAL A 156 -5.37 14.06 -4.27
CA VAL A 156 -4.73 15.28 -4.76
C VAL A 156 -4.08 16.09 -3.63
N PRO A 157 -3.15 17.01 -3.93
CA PRO A 157 -2.46 17.80 -2.91
C PRO A 157 -3.40 18.54 -1.96
N ASP A 158 -4.53 19.05 -2.46
CA ASP A 158 -5.50 19.84 -1.67
C ASP A 158 -6.12 19.03 -0.50
N HIS A 159 -6.09 17.70 -0.61
CA HIS A 159 -6.56 16.77 0.42
C HIS A 159 -5.42 15.94 1.03
N GLY A 160 -4.16 16.42 0.96
CA GLY A 160 -2.99 15.69 1.48
C GLY A 160 -2.78 14.33 0.83
N PHE A 161 -3.11 14.19 -0.46
CA PHE A 161 -3.05 12.94 -1.21
C PHE A 161 -3.80 11.76 -0.56
N LEU A 162 -4.89 12.08 0.12
CA LEU A 162 -5.86 11.11 0.65
C LEU A 162 -7.21 11.31 -0.03
N PRO A 163 -8.06 10.27 -0.13
CA PRO A 163 -9.44 10.42 -0.60
C PRO A 163 -10.23 11.45 0.21
N ASP A 164 -10.92 12.36 -0.48
CA ASP A 164 -11.82 13.31 0.17
C ASP A 164 -13.05 12.58 0.72
N LEU A 165 -13.29 12.72 2.03
CA LEU A 165 -14.42 12.10 2.73
C LEU A 165 -15.67 12.99 2.74
N ASP A 166 -15.53 14.30 2.50
CA ASP A 166 -16.64 15.25 2.62
C ASP A 166 -17.60 15.19 1.42
N GLY A 167 -17.11 14.75 0.26
CA GLY A 167 -17.93 14.60 -0.95
C GLY A 167 -18.78 13.33 -1.02
N LEU A 168 -18.72 12.44 -0.02
CA LEU A 168 -19.39 11.13 -0.04
C LEU A 168 -20.85 11.25 0.43
N SER A 169 -21.81 10.96 -0.47
CA SER A 169 -23.21 10.98 -0.10
C SER A 169 -23.61 9.79 0.78
N PRO A 170 -24.60 9.92 1.67
CA PRO A 170 -25.12 8.79 2.46
C PRO A 170 -25.56 7.61 1.61
N GLU A 171 -26.20 7.84 0.47
CA GLU A 171 -26.69 6.80 -0.45
C GLU A 171 -25.53 6.00 -1.05
N LEU A 172 -24.41 6.66 -1.35
CA LEU A 172 -23.18 6.00 -1.80
C LEU A 172 -22.59 5.14 -0.69
N LEU A 173 -22.44 5.72 0.51
CA LEU A 173 -21.88 5.04 1.67
C LEU A 173 -22.72 3.83 2.10
N ASP A 174 -24.05 3.91 1.99
CA ASP A 174 -24.95 2.79 2.30
C ASP A 174 -24.76 1.61 1.33
N ARG A 175 -24.31 1.85 0.10
CA ARG A 175 -23.97 0.82 -0.89
C ARG A 175 -22.51 0.36 -0.80
N THR A 176 -21.68 1.06 -0.03
CA THR A 176 -20.27 0.72 0.10
C THR A 176 -20.10 -0.55 0.93
N VAL A 177 -19.31 -1.49 0.42
CA VAL A 177 -18.94 -2.73 1.12
C VAL A 177 -17.52 -2.63 1.70
N ALA A 178 -16.63 -1.93 1.00
CA ALA A 178 -15.24 -1.78 1.40
C ALA A 178 -14.67 -0.42 0.98
N PHE A 179 -13.75 0.11 1.80
CA PHE A 179 -12.95 1.29 1.52
C PHE A 179 -11.48 0.93 1.70
N TYR A 180 -10.70 0.98 0.62
CA TYR A 180 -9.25 0.75 0.67
C TYR A 180 -8.51 2.06 0.81
N VAL A 181 -7.60 2.14 1.77
CA VAL A 181 -6.69 3.28 1.96
C VAL A 181 -5.30 2.74 2.28
N ALA A 182 -4.29 3.20 1.54
CA ALA A 182 -2.90 3.00 1.93
C ALA A 182 -2.44 4.17 2.82
N SER A 183 -1.78 3.86 3.93
CA SER A 183 -1.09 4.87 4.74
C SER A 183 0.17 4.23 5.37
N PRO A 184 1.34 4.69 4.96
CA PRO A 184 1.65 5.71 3.94
C PRO A 184 1.11 5.40 2.54
N THR A 185 0.70 6.44 1.79
CA THR A 185 0.14 6.30 0.45
C THR A 185 1.17 5.81 -0.57
N ASN A 186 0.72 5.15 -1.61
CA ASN A 186 1.54 4.74 -2.76
C ASN A 186 0.81 5.17 -4.06
N PRO A 187 1.41 6.11 -4.81
CA PRO A 187 2.84 6.45 -4.86
C PRO A 187 3.31 7.65 -4.01
N GLU A 188 2.44 8.41 -3.40
CA GLU A 188 2.70 9.78 -2.92
C GLU A 188 3.55 9.81 -1.63
N GLY A 189 3.42 8.80 -0.76
CA GLY A 189 4.16 8.68 0.50
C GLY A 189 3.67 9.59 1.62
N TYR A 190 2.42 10.02 1.57
CA TYR A 190 1.75 10.81 2.62
C TYR A 190 1.11 9.92 3.68
N VAL A 191 0.92 10.44 4.87
CA VAL A 191 0.43 9.71 6.03
C VAL A 191 -0.94 10.26 6.46
N ALA A 192 -1.91 9.38 6.64
CA ALA A 192 -3.19 9.74 7.21
C ALA A 192 -3.02 10.07 8.70
N ASP A 193 -3.52 11.22 9.13
CA ASP A 193 -3.50 11.63 10.53
C ASP A 193 -4.62 10.96 11.34
N VAL A 194 -4.58 11.15 12.66
CA VAL A 194 -5.60 10.62 13.59
C VAL A 194 -7.00 11.09 13.21
N SER A 195 -7.15 12.35 12.81
CA SER A 195 -8.46 12.94 12.50
C SER A 195 -9.08 12.35 11.24
N TYR A 196 -8.28 12.12 10.22
CA TYR A 196 -8.71 11.44 8.99
C TYR A 196 -9.21 10.02 9.28
N TRP A 197 -8.40 9.24 10.02
CA TRP A 197 -8.78 7.88 10.41
C TRP A 197 -10.06 7.85 11.23
N GLN A 198 -10.19 8.72 12.23
CA GLN A 198 -11.38 8.78 13.09
C GLN A 198 -12.65 9.14 12.32
N ARG A 199 -12.54 10.05 11.36
CA ARG A 199 -13.66 10.39 10.46
C ARG A 199 -14.06 9.18 9.58
N LEU A 200 -13.09 8.51 8.95
CA LEU A 200 -13.34 7.33 8.12
C LEU A 200 -13.95 6.19 8.94
N ILE A 201 -13.43 5.92 10.15
CA ILE A 201 -13.96 4.93 11.09
C ILE A 201 -15.42 5.26 11.45
N GLY A 202 -15.72 6.53 11.75
CA GLY A 202 -17.07 6.98 12.03
C GLY A 202 -18.04 6.70 10.89
N LEU A 203 -17.64 6.98 9.65
CA LEU A 203 -18.43 6.66 8.45
C LEU A 203 -18.61 5.15 8.28
N ALA A 204 -17.53 4.36 8.45
CA ALA A 204 -17.58 2.91 8.30
C ALA A 204 -18.56 2.25 9.27
N ARG A 205 -18.55 2.67 10.53
CA ARG A 205 -19.47 2.17 11.55
C ARG A 205 -20.91 2.59 11.29
N LYS A 206 -21.14 3.87 10.94
CA LYS A 206 -22.46 4.41 10.64
C LYS A 206 -23.12 3.75 9.44
N HIS A 207 -22.37 3.57 8.34
CA HIS A 207 -22.85 3.03 7.08
C HIS A 207 -22.54 1.53 6.89
N ARG A 208 -21.90 0.90 7.89
CA ARG A 208 -21.62 -0.54 7.95
C ARG A 208 -20.84 -1.07 6.75
N PHE A 209 -19.70 -0.43 6.41
CA PHE A 209 -18.73 -0.95 5.46
C PHE A 209 -17.40 -1.26 6.15
N TYR A 210 -16.52 -2.03 5.54
CA TYR A 210 -15.21 -2.34 6.09
C TYR A 210 -14.13 -1.41 5.53
N ILE A 211 -13.19 -1.01 6.41
CA ILE A 211 -11.97 -0.31 6.01
C ILE A 211 -10.85 -1.34 5.92
N PHE A 212 -10.17 -1.36 4.77
CA PHE A 212 -8.94 -2.11 4.57
C PHE A 212 -7.77 -1.13 4.49
N ALA A 213 -7.08 -0.97 5.62
CA ALA A 213 -5.92 -0.10 5.74
C ALA A 213 -4.65 -0.86 5.31
N ASP A 214 -4.08 -0.50 4.17
CA ASP A 214 -2.82 -1.04 3.69
C ASP A 214 -1.65 -0.26 4.32
N GLU A 215 -1.11 -0.79 5.42
CA GLU A 215 -0.01 -0.18 6.17
C GLU A 215 1.35 -0.80 5.83
N CYS A 216 1.53 -1.32 4.61
CA CYS A 216 2.76 -2.01 4.21
C CYS A 216 4.02 -1.13 4.24
N TYR A 217 3.88 0.18 4.25
CA TYR A 217 4.98 1.15 4.30
C TYR A 217 5.17 1.81 5.67
N SER A 218 4.43 1.40 6.70
CA SER A 218 4.42 2.02 8.04
C SER A 218 5.78 2.12 8.72
N GLU A 219 6.74 1.24 8.35
CA GLU A 219 8.07 1.20 8.95
C GLU A 219 9.15 1.95 8.15
N ILE A 220 8.79 2.50 6.98
CA ILE A 220 9.70 3.29 6.14
C ILE A 220 9.23 4.74 6.19
N TYR A 221 9.73 5.50 7.16
CA TYR A 221 9.34 6.89 7.40
C TYR A 221 10.56 7.77 7.64
N ARG A 222 10.36 9.09 7.56
CA ARG A 222 11.42 10.09 7.73
C ARG A 222 11.67 10.38 9.22
N ASP A 223 10.91 11.25 9.79
CA ASP A 223 11.14 11.79 11.14
C ASP A 223 10.15 11.23 12.15
N VAL A 224 8.88 11.12 11.79
CA VAL A 224 7.79 10.74 12.68
C VAL A 224 7.19 9.41 12.23
N PRO A 225 7.03 8.43 13.16
CA PRO A 225 6.34 7.19 12.84
C PRO A 225 4.91 7.46 12.37
N PRO A 226 4.47 6.88 11.24
CA PRO A 226 3.08 6.98 10.79
C PRO A 226 2.09 6.51 11.84
N VAL A 227 1.00 7.25 11.99
CA VAL A 227 -0.15 6.82 12.79
C VAL A 227 -0.85 5.68 12.08
N GLY A 228 -1.11 4.57 12.81
CA GLY A 228 -1.90 3.46 12.30
C GLY A 228 -3.39 3.64 12.55
N ILE A 229 -4.23 3.01 11.72
CA ILE A 229 -5.69 3.06 11.93
C ILE A 229 -6.12 2.44 13.28
N LEU A 230 -5.41 1.40 13.76
CA LEU A 230 -5.71 0.77 15.05
C LEU A 230 -5.41 1.71 16.22
N GLU A 231 -4.32 2.48 16.14
CA GLU A 231 -3.98 3.53 17.12
C GLU A 231 -5.05 4.62 17.15
N ALA A 232 -5.48 5.10 15.99
CA ALA A 232 -6.54 6.09 15.86
C ALA A 232 -7.89 5.57 16.39
N ALA A 233 -8.21 4.29 16.15
CA ALA A 233 -9.41 3.65 16.67
C ALA A 233 -9.39 3.54 18.20
N LYS A 234 -8.25 3.14 18.78
CA LYS A 234 -8.07 3.12 20.24
C LYS A 234 -8.27 4.49 20.85
N ALA A 235 -7.74 5.54 20.23
CA ALA A 235 -7.88 6.92 20.70
C ALA A 235 -9.33 7.43 20.69
N MET A 236 -10.24 6.82 19.92
CA MET A 236 -11.68 7.14 19.97
C MET A 236 -12.34 6.66 21.26
N GLY A 237 -11.75 5.71 21.98
CA GLY A 237 -12.32 5.10 23.17
C GLY A 237 -13.53 4.22 22.87
N GLY A 238 -14.26 3.86 23.91
CA GLY A 238 -15.45 3.02 23.82
C GLY A 238 -15.26 1.60 24.36
N ASP A 239 -16.19 0.70 23.99
CA ASP A 239 -16.12 -0.71 24.39
C ASP A 239 -14.91 -1.40 23.75
N SER A 240 -14.04 -1.95 24.59
CA SER A 240 -12.82 -2.65 24.17
C SER A 240 -13.09 -3.81 23.20
N SER A 241 -14.26 -4.46 23.28
CA SER A 241 -14.66 -5.55 22.39
C SER A 241 -15.02 -5.07 20.96
N GLN A 242 -15.32 -3.78 20.80
CA GLN A 242 -15.73 -3.16 19.52
C GLN A 242 -14.77 -2.10 19.00
N VAL A 243 -13.65 -1.89 19.68
CA VAL A 243 -12.68 -0.85 19.33
C VAL A 243 -12.23 -0.96 17.86
N PHE A 244 -12.10 -2.18 17.34
CA PHE A 244 -11.69 -2.41 15.95
C PHE A 244 -12.84 -2.83 15.02
N ASP A 245 -14.12 -2.64 15.43
CA ASP A 245 -15.26 -2.95 14.55
C ASP A 245 -15.13 -2.23 13.20
N LYS A 246 -15.31 -2.98 12.11
CA LYS A 246 -15.18 -2.56 10.71
C LYS A 246 -13.75 -2.19 10.26
N ILE A 247 -12.72 -2.49 11.02
CA ILE A 247 -11.34 -2.10 10.71
C ILE A 247 -10.48 -3.33 10.52
N ILE A 248 -9.81 -3.43 9.38
CA ILE A 248 -8.77 -4.44 9.11
C ILE A 248 -7.53 -3.72 8.60
N VAL A 249 -6.44 -3.83 9.34
CA VAL A 249 -5.11 -3.44 8.88
C VAL A 249 -4.45 -4.61 8.15
N LEU A 250 -3.78 -4.31 7.04
CA LEU A 250 -2.95 -5.27 6.32
C LEU A 250 -1.50 -4.78 6.29
N ASN A 251 -0.57 -5.68 6.62
CA ASN A 251 0.86 -5.37 6.62
C ASN A 251 1.66 -6.55 6.05
N SER A 252 2.93 -6.34 5.73
CA SER A 252 3.78 -7.35 5.11
C SER A 252 5.25 -7.16 5.44
N LEU A 253 5.97 -8.25 5.58
CA LEU A 253 7.44 -8.25 5.70
C LEU A 253 8.14 -7.83 4.41
N SER A 254 7.42 -7.72 3.30
CA SER A 254 7.98 -7.37 1.98
C SER A 254 8.73 -6.05 1.99
N LYS A 255 8.23 -5.04 2.72
CA LYS A 255 8.80 -3.69 2.75
C LYS A 255 9.54 -3.41 4.06
N ARG A 256 8.92 -3.77 5.18
CA ARG A 256 9.50 -3.62 6.51
C ARG A 256 10.85 -4.33 6.66
N SER A 257 10.96 -5.53 6.09
CA SER A 257 12.07 -6.45 6.37
C SER A 257 12.79 -6.97 5.11
N ASN A 258 12.56 -6.35 3.95
CA ASN A 258 13.16 -6.76 2.66
C ASN A 258 12.87 -8.22 2.25
N LEU A 259 11.82 -8.83 2.81
CA LEU A 259 11.45 -10.23 2.60
C LEU A 259 10.29 -10.39 1.60
N ALA A 260 10.35 -9.70 0.46
CA ALA A 260 9.30 -9.75 -0.54
C ALA A 260 9.04 -11.18 -1.06
N GLY A 261 10.11 -11.97 -1.23
CA GLY A 261 10.05 -13.36 -1.68
C GLY A 261 9.53 -14.35 -0.65
N LEU A 262 9.53 -14.02 0.65
CA LEU A 262 9.00 -14.89 1.71
C LEU A 262 7.49 -15.12 1.59
N ARG A 263 6.78 -14.19 0.94
CA ARG A 263 5.32 -14.24 0.82
C ARG A 263 4.62 -14.37 2.16
N CYS A 264 4.96 -13.51 3.12
CA CYS A 264 4.33 -13.49 4.43
C CYS A 264 3.97 -12.06 4.85
N GLY A 265 2.78 -11.92 5.37
CA GLY A 265 2.20 -10.72 5.95
C GLY A 265 1.05 -11.10 6.87
N PHE A 266 0.27 -10.14 7.31
CA PHE A 266 -0.88 -10.39 8.16
C PHE A 266 -2.04 -9.42 7.85
N ALA A 267 -3.24 -9.83 8.28
CA ALA A 267 -4.38 -8.97 8.57
C ALA A 267 -4.64 -8.97 10.08
N ALA A 268 -4.99 -7.82 10.65
CA ALA A 268 -5.36 -7.70 12.06
C ALA A 268 -6.45 -6.65 12.26
N GLY A 269 -7.20 -6.75 13.37
CA GLY A 269 -8.25 -5.80 13.73
C GLY A 269 -9.55 -6.47 14.16
N ASP A 270 -10.66 -6.23 13.44
CA ASP A 270 -11.98 -6.78 13.73
C ASP A 270 -11.96 -8.32 13.81
N SER A 271 -11.98 -8.85 15.03
CA SER A 271 -11.87 -10.28 15.29
C SER A 271 -13.09 -11.09 14.82
N GLU A 272 -14.28 -10.48 14.75
CA GLU A 272 -15.47 -11.13 14.19
C GLU A 272 -15.31 -11.30 12.69
N PHE A 273 -14.90 -10.24 11.99
CA PHE A 273 -14.59 -10.31 10.56
C PHE A 273 -13.52 -11.36 10.27
N LEU A 274 -12.40 -11.30 10.99
CA LEU A 274 -11.30 -12.25 10.79
C LEU A 274 -11.73 -13.70 11.03
N GLY A 275 -12.53 -13.97 12.05
CA GLY A 275 -13.03 -15.32 12.33
C GLY A 275 -13.91 -15.89 11.20
N LYS A 276 -14.73 -15.06 10.54
CA LYS A 276 -15.50 -15.45 9.36
C LYS A 276 -14.58 -15.59 8.13
N TRP A 277 -13.62 -14.69 7.98
CA TRP A 277 -12.67 -14.74 6.86
C TRP A 277 -11.76 -15.97 6.92
N VAL A 278 -11.34 -16.41 8.11
CA VAL A 278 -10.61 -17.67 8.30
C VAL A 278 -11.40 -18.85 7.73
N LYS A 279 -12.73 -18.93 7.98
CA LYS A 279 -13.57 -20.00 7.43
C LYS A 279 -13.61 -19.97 5.90
N PHE A 280 -13.81 -18.79 5.32
CA PHE A 280 -13.78 -18.60 3.88
C PHE A 280 -12.41 -18.98 3.28
N ARG A 281 -11.31 -18.50 3.87
CA ARG A 281 -9.95 -18.82 3.42
C ARG A 281 -9.63 -20.33 3.51
N GLY A 282 -10.20 -21.03 4.49
CA GLY A 282 -10.05 -22.47 4.62
C GLY A 282 -10.56 -23.25 3.41
N LEU A 283 -11.47 -22.65 2.64
CA LEU A 283 -12.02 -23.25 1.43
C LEU A 283 -11.37 -22.72 0.14
N ALA A 284 -10.87 -21.49 0.15
CA ALA A 284 -10.56 -20.74 -1.07
C ALA A 284 -9.09 -20.31 -1.23
N ALA A 285 -8.29 -20.31 -0.16
CA ALA A 285 -6.94 -19.75 -0.20
C ALA A 285 -5.89 -20.67 0.42
N PRO A 286 -4.65 -20.68 -0.13
CA PRO A 286 -3.55 -21.43 0.46
C PRO A 286 -3.13 -20.79 1.78
N GLN A 287 -2.64 -21.61 2.72
CA GLN A 287 -2.08 -21.14 3.97
C GLN A 287 -0.59 -20.80 3.81
N VAL A 288 -0.10 -19.88 4.65
CA VAL A 288 1.32 -19.56 4.70
C VAL A 288 2.11 -20.75 5.23
N PRO A 289 3.14 -21.26 4.55
CA PRO A 289 3.95 -22.40 5.01
C PRO A 289 4.51 -22.18 6.41
N LEU A 290 4.57 -23.27 7.21
CA LEU A 290 5.03 -23.21 8.60
C LEU A 290 6.45 -22.62 8.76
N PRO A 291 7.45 -22.96 7.93
CA PRO A 291 8.77 -22.33 8.01
C PRO A 291 8.71 -20.82 7.77
N ASN A 292 7.84 -20.37 6.86
CA ASN A 292 7.67 -18.95 6.58
C ASN A 292 7.01 -18.21 7.76
N GLN A 293 6.06 -18.84 8.45
CA GLN A 293 5.46 -18.29 9.67
C GLN A 293 6.47 -18.22 10.82
N ALA A 294 7.36 -19.22 10.96
CA ALA A 294 8.42 -19.21 11.96
C ALA A 294 9.41 -18.04 11.71
N VAL A 295 9.85 -17.86 10.45
CA VAL A 295 10.68 -16.71 10.07
C VAL A 295 9.95 -15.40 10.37
N ALA A 296 8.67 -15.30 9.99
CA ALA A 296 7.91 -14.08 10.23
C ALA A 296 7.79 -13.75 11.72
N ALA A 297 7.51 -14.76 12.57
CA ALA A 297 7.44 -14.56 14.03
C ALA A 297 8.76 -14.02 14.59
N ALA A 298 9.90 -14.58 14.17
CA ALA A 298 11.21 -14.12 14.60
C ALA A 298 11.50 -12.69 14.14
N VAL A 299 11.17 -12.38 12.88
CA VAL A 299 11.45 -11.07 12.26
C VAL A 299 10.54 -9.96 12.80
N TYR A 300 9.27 -10.25 13.18
CA TYR A 300 8.44 -9.28 13.91
C TYR A 300 8.94 -8.99 15.33
N GLY A 301 9.72 -9.89 15.90
CA GLY A 301 10.39 -9.70 17.19
C GLY A 301 11.69 -8.87 17.12
N ASP A 302 12.25 -8.67 15.92
CA ASP A 302 13.52 -7.95 15.70
C ASP A 302 13.28 -6.59 15.07
N GLU A 303 13.67 -5.52 15.76
CA GLU A 303 13.58 -4.15 15.27
C GLU A 303 14.93 -3.60 14.76
N ALA A 304 16.05 -4.25 15.03
CA ALA A 304 17.38 -3.75 14.66
C ALA A 304 17.50 -3.60 13.13
N HIS A 305 17.08 -4.61 12.37
CA HIS A 305 17.11 -4.56 10.91
C HIS A 305 16.14 -3.53 10.32
N VAL A 306 15.02 -3.22 11.02
CA VAL A 306 14.04 -2.21 10.59
C VAL A 306 14.62 -0.81 10.73
N ILE A 307 15.29 -0.54 11.85
CA ILE A 307 15.99 0.74 12.10
C ILE A 307 17.07 0.95 11.04
N GLU A 308 17.86 -0.07 10.75
CA GLU A 308 18.91 0.01 9.71
C GLU A 308 18.32 0.19 8.31
N ASN A 309 17.26 -0.55 7.97
CA ASN A 309 16.56 -0.42 6.70
C ASN A 309 16.04 1.01 6.49
N ARG A 310 15.47 1.61 7.54
CA ARG A 310 14.98 3.00 7.54
C ARG A 310 16.12 3.99 7.35
N ARG A 311 17.25 3.79 8.03
CA ARG A 311 18.45 4.62 7.89
C ARG A 311 18.93 4.64 6.44
N LEU A 312 19.02 3.47 5.80
CA LEU A 312 19.46 3.34 4.40
C LEU A 312 18.49 4.02 3.41
N TYR A 313 17.20 4.00 3.67
CA TYR A 313 16.23 4.76 2.85
C TYR A 313 16.39 6.26 3.08
N ASN A 314 16.61 6.70 4.32
CA ASN A 314 16.80 8.12 4.64
C ASN A 314 18.00 8.72 3.93
N GLU A 315 19.13 8.01 3.81
CA GLU A 315 20.28 8.45 2.99
C GLU A 315 19.90 8.72 1.52
N LYS A 316 19.05 7.87 0.94
CA LYS A 316 18.58 8.05 -0.44
C LYS A 316 17.64 9.23 -0.58
N PHE A 317 16.82 9.50 0.41
CA PHE A 317 15.96 10.69 0.43
C PHE A 317 16.79 11.97 0.61
N GLU A 318 17.83 11.95 1.43
CA GLU A 318 18.77 13.06 1.53
C GLU A 318 19.46 13.34 0.18
N ALA A 319 19.84 12.27 -0.55
CA ALA A 319 20.36 12.40 -1.89
C ALA A 319 19.32 13.04 -2.85
N ALA A 320 18.04 12.63 -2.75
CA ALA A 320 16.97 13.22 -3.55
C ALA A 320 16.80 14.73 -3.27
N GLU A 321 16.83 15.16 -2.01
CA GLU A 321 16.79 16.57 -1.65
C GLU A 321 18.00 17.33 -2.22
N ARG A 322 19.23 16.80 -2.08
CA ARG A 322 20.43 17.44 -2.61
C ARG A 322 20.36 17.68 -4.11
N HIS A 323 19.85 16.71 -4.88
CA HIS A 323 19.83 16.81 -6.34
C HIS A 323 18.61 17.57 -6.89
N LEU A 324 17.42 17.36 -6.32
CA LEU A 324 16.16 17.81 -6.92
C LEU A 324 15.56 19.06 -6.26
N ALA A 325 15.79 19.27 -4.95
CA ALA A 325 15.18 20.41 -4.26
C ALA A 325 15.59 21.80 -4.82
N PRO A 326 16.80 22.00 -5.36
CA PRO A 326 17.13 23.27 -6.02
C PRO A 326 16.22 23.63 -7.20
N LEU A 327 15.63 22.63 -7.87
CA LEU A 327 14.77 22.81 -9.05
C LEU A 327 13.27 22.78 -8.72
N MET A 328 12.87 21.99 -7.73
CA MET A 328 11.48 21.63 -7.49
C MET A 328 10.95 22.01 -6.09
N GLY A 329 11.83 22.50 -5.20
CA GLY A 329 11.52 22.62 -3.78
C GLY A 329 11.56 21.24 -3.08
N LYS A 330 10.93 21.12 -1.91
CA LYS A 330 10.91 19.88 -1.17
C LYS A 330 10.33 18.72 -2.00
N VAL A 331 11.08 17.65 -2.16
CA VAL A 331 10.70 16.49 -2.98
C VAL A 331 10.44 15.22 -2.17
N THR A 332 10.88 15.19 -0.90
CA THR A 332 10.74 14.00 -0.08
C THR A 332 9.39 13.95 0.64
N PRO A 333 8.69 12.81 0.55
CA PRO A 333 7.45 12.59 1.28
C PRO A 333 7.71 12.26 2.77
N GLU A 334 6.65 12.08 3.54
CA GLU A 334 6.73 11.70 4.95
C GLU A 334 7.21 10.27 5.14
N ALA A 335 6.80 9.36 4.24
CA ALA A 335 7.10 7.93 4.35
C ALA A 335 7.10 7.21 2.98
N GLY A 336 7.30 5.88 3.01
CA GLY A 336 7.48 5.08 1.81
C GLY A 336 8.91 5.14 1.27
N PHE A 337 9.11 4.69 0.03
CA PHE A 337 10.40 4.73 -0.67
C PHE A 337 10.25 5.21 -2.12
N PHE A 338 9.21 5.97 -2.39
CA PHE A 338 9.02 6.60 -3.70
C PHE A 338 9.15 8.12 -3.59
N LEU A 339 9.61 8.73 -4.67
CA LEU A 339 9.38 10.13 -4.93
C LEU A 339 8.20 10.25 -5.89
N TRP A 340 7.30 11.15 -5.60
CA TRP A 340 6.18 11.54 -6.45
C TRP A 340 6.41 12.97 -6.93
N LEU A 341 7.16 13.07 -8.04
CA LEU A 341 7.69 14.35 -8.52
C LEU A 341 6.67 15.06 -9.40
N ASN A 342 6.25 16.25 -9.02
CA ASN A 342 5.42 17.10 -9.85
C ASN A 342 6.25 17.69 -10.99
N ILE A 343 5.94 17.29 -12.21
CA ILE A 343 6.66 17.71 -13.43
C ILE A 343 5.80 18.59 -14.34
N SER A 344 4.71 19.16 -13.83
CA SER A 344 3.77 19.99 -14.61
C SER A 344 4.44 21.18 -15.33
N ARG A 345 5.53 21.70 -14.74
CA ARG A 345 6.35 22.77 -15.36
C ARG A 345 7.03 22.32 -16.67
N TRP A 346 7.35 21.02 -16.78
CA TRP A 346 8.08 20.46 -17.92
C TRP A 346 7.18 19.73 -18.92
N GLY A 347 5.99 19.31 -18.50
CA GLY A 347 5.02 18.64 -19.36
C GLY A 347 4.25 17.52 -18.66
N GLU A 348 3.74 16.60 -19.46
CA GLU A 348 2.97 15.44 -18.99
C GLU A 348 3.86 14.21 -18.75
N SER A 349 3.46 13.36 -17.83
CA SER A 349 4.26 12.24 -17.34
C SER A 349 4.67 11.23 -18.42
N VAL A 350 3.82 10.94 -19.40
CA VAL A 350 4.10 9.93 -20.41
C VAL A 350 5.20 10.39 -21.40
N PRO A 351 5.10 11.55 -22.08
CA PRO A 351 6.19 12.02 -22.92
C PRO A 351 7.47 12.28 -22.14
N ILE A 352 7.39 12.91 -20.95
CA ILE A 352 8.57 13.17 -20.10
C ILE A 352 9.30 11.85 -19.75
N THR A 353 8.59 10.80 -19.40
CA THR A 353 9.22 9.50 -19.10
C THR A 353 9.95 8.90 -20.30
N ARG A 354 9.38 9.03 -21.50
CA ARG A 354 10.00 8.54 -22.73
C ARG A 354 11.26 9.34 -23.08
N ASP A 355 11.18 10.66 -23.01
CA ASP A 355 12.30 11.56 -23.33
C ASP A 355 13.43 11.43 -22.30
N LEU A 356 13.11 11.36 -21.00
CA LEU A 356 14.08 11.10 -19.94
C LEU A 356 14.85 9.80 -20.18
N TRP A 357 14.15 8.72 -20.56
CA TRP A 357 14.80 7.47 -20.92
C TRP A 357 15.70 7.60 -22.16
N ALA A 358 15.19 8.25 -23.21
CA ALA A 358 15.92 8.42 -24.48
C ALA A 358 17.20 9.27 -24.28
N ASP A 359 17.15 10.30 -23.42
CA ASP A 359 18.28 11.21 -23.24
C ASP A 359 19.26 10.72 -22.15
N THR A 360 18.76 10.12 -21.06
CA THR A 360 19.57 9.85 -19.85
C THR A 360 19.70 8.38 -19.47
N GLY A 361 18.93 7.49 -20.08
CA GLY A 361 18.86 6.08 -19.69
C GLY A 361 18.17 5.83 -18.32
N VAL A 362 17.58 6.85 -17.69
CA VAL A 362 16.88 6.66 -16.43
C VAL A 362 15.42 6.29 -16.68
N LYS A 363 15.03 5.11 -16.21
CA LYS A 363 13.65 4.59 -16.35
C LYS A 363 12.85 4.90 -15.11
N VAL A 364 11.83 5.76 -15.23
CA VAL A 364 10.86 6.10 -14.19
C VAL A 364 9.46 5.61 -14.57
N LEU A 365 8.47 5.73 -13.68
CA LEU A 365 7.10 5.31 -13.98
C LEU A 365 6.20 6.55 -14.17
N PRO A 366 5.52 6.69 -15.33
CA PRO A 366 4.57 7.78 -15.53
C PRO A 366 3.43 7.71 -14.51
N GLY A 367 3.13 8.80 -13.85
CA GLY A 367 2.04 8.85 -12.89
C GLY A 367 0.67 8.57 -13.51
N ALA A 368 0.46 8.99 -14.76
CA ALA A 368 -0.75 8.64 -15.52
C ALA A 368 -0.99 7.13 -15.67
N TYR A 369 0.04 6.29 -15.48
CA TYR A 369 -0.13 4.82 -15.53
C TYR A 369 -0.49 4.21 -14.17
N LEU A 370 -0.32 4.97 -13.09
CA LEU A 370 -0.70 4.56 -11.72
C LEU A 370 -2.11 5.02 -11.35
N ALA A 371 -2.64 6.00 -12.06
CA ALA A 371 -3.98 6.53 -11.94
C ALA A 371 -4.86 6.06 -13.11
N SER A 372 -6.15 6.22 -12.94
CA SER A 372 -7.15 6.07 -14.01
C SER A 372 -7.75 7.41 -14.38
N ASP A 373 -8.12 7.54 -15.66
CA ASP A 373 -8.83 8.72 -16.14
C ASP A 373 -10.23 8.78 -15.51
N GLN A 374 -10.63 9.97 -15.10
CA GLN A 374 -11.99 10.26 -14.67
C GLN A 374 -12.93 10.43 -15.89
N SER A 375 -14.23 10.53 -15.62
CA SER A 375 -15.24 10.65 -16.68
C SER A 375 -15.12 11.93 -17.52
N ASP A 376 -14.49 12.96 -16.98
CA ASP A 376 -14.18 14.23 -17.64
C ASP A 376 -12.83 14.21 -18.39
N GLY A 377 -12.11 13.10 -18.39
CA GLY A 377 -10.79 12.95 -19.01
C GLY A 377 -9.62 13.43 -18.15
N SER A 378 -9.87 13.93 -16.93
CA SER A 378 -8.79 14.26 -15.99
C SER A 378 -8.11 12.99 -15.46
N ASN A 379 -6.83 13.13 -15.06
CA ASN A 379 -6.05 12.05 -14.46
C ASN A 379 -5.11 12.66 -13.42
N PRO A 380 -5.24 12.34 -12.12
CA PRO A 380 -4.45 12.95 -11.06
C PRO A 380 -2.96 12.64 -11.13
N GLY A 381 -2.56 11.58 -11.84
CA GLY A 381 -1.16 11.22 -12.06
C GLY A 381 -0.52 11.88 -13.29
N LYS A 382 -1.27 12.61 -14.11
CA LYS A 382 -0.81 13.13 -15.41
C LYS A 382 0.40 14.04 -15.32
N SER A 383 0.48 14.82 -14.24
CA SER A 383 1.56 15.79 -13.99
C SER A 383 2.66 15.25 -13.07
N TYR A 384 2.74 13.94 -12.87
CA TYR A 384 3.68 13.33 -11.92
C TYR A 384 4.46 12.18 -12.53
N ILE A 385 5.69 11.99 -12.05
CA ILE A 385 6.47 10.77 -12.28
C ILE A 385 6.81 10.13 -10.94
N ARG A 386 6.77 8.80 -10.88
CA ARG A 386 7.22 8.04 -9.71
C ARG A 386 8.64 7.54 -9.89
N VAL A 387 9.51 7.86 -8.92
CA VAL A 387 10.89 7.37 -8.84
C VAL A 387 11.04 6.46 -7.62
N GLY A 388 11.42 5.19 -7.83
CA GLY A 388 11.61 4.22 -6.74
C GLY A 388 13.04 4.27 -6.22
N LEU A 389 13.21 4.50 -4.91
CA LEU A 389 14.53 4.59 -4.25
C LEU A 389 15.03 3.23 -3.74
N CYS A 390 14.73 2.14 -4.46
CA CYS A 390 15.09 0.78 -4.03
C CYS A 390 16.52 0.36 -4.39
N ALA A 391 17.11 0.96 -5.42
CA ALA A 391 18.46 0.67 -5.87
C ALA A 391 19.53 1.04 -4.80
N PRO A 392 20.77 0.53 -4.88
CA PRO A 392 21.87 0.97 -4.03
C PRO A 392 22.07 2.50 -4.07
N LEU A 393 22.61 3.09 -2.99
CA LEU A 393 22.74 4.54 -2.85
C LEU A 393 23.47 5.17 -4.04
N GLU A 394 24.62 4.64 -4.44
CA GLU A 394 25.43 5.15 -5.57
C GLU A 394 24.62 5.16 -6.89
N THR A 395 23.90 4.09 -7.18
CA THR A 395 23.04 3.99 -8.36
C THR A 395 21.88 5.01 -8.28
N THR A 396 21.31 5.16 -7.08
CA THR A 396 20.24 6.14 -6.82
C THR A 396 20.73 7.56 -7.03
N GLU A 397 21.90 7.92 -6.48
CA GLU A 397 22.51 9.25 -6.65
C GLU A 397 22.80 9.55 -8.12
N THR A 398 23.35 8.58 -8.86
CA THR A 398 23.61 8.72 -10.30
C THR A 398 22.30 8.99 -11.06
N ALA A 399 21.24 8.24 -10.76
CA ALA A 399 19.94 8.45 -11.42
C ALA A 399 19.34 9.82 -11.10
N LEU A 400 19.39 10.23 -9.82
CA LEU A 400 18.88 11.53 -9.37
C LEU A 400 19.64 12.70 -9.98
N ALA A 401 20.97 12.60 -10.08
CA ALA A 401 21.81 13.60 -10.74
C ALA A 401 21.45 13.75 -12.23
N ARG A 402 21.24 12.62 -12.95
CA ARG A 402 20.82 12.65 -14.36
C ARG A 402 19.43 13.28 -14.54
N ILE A 403 18.47 12.93 -13.66
CA ILE A 403 17.13 13.54 -13.66
C ILE A 403 17.24 15.05 -13.42
N ALA A 404 18.01 15.47 -12.42
CA ALA A 404 18.17 16.89 -12.08
C ALA A 404 18.81 17.68 -13.22
N SER A 405 19.89 17.17 -13.83
CA SER A 405 20.53 17.83 -14.99
C SER A 405 19.55 17.97 -16.15
N TRP A 406 18.85 16.87 -16.51
CA TRP A 406 17.92 16.86 -17.63
C TRP A 406 16.73 17.83 -17.42
N LEU A 407 16.19 17.92 -16.21
CA LEU A 407 15.13 18.88 -15.86
C LEU A 407 15.66 20.31 -15.85
N GLY A 408 16.89 20.53 -15.38
CA GLY A 408 17.55 21.84 -15.36
C GLY A 408 17.78 22.41 -16.76
N ASP A 409 18.18 21.56 -17.71
CA ASP A 409 18.43 21.95 -19.11
C ASP A 409 17.14 22.33 -19.88
N LYS A 410 15.97 21.94 -19.36
CA LYS A 410 14.64 22.19 -19.93
C LYS A 410 13.82 23.23 -19.15
N ALA A 411 14.37 23.82 -18.08
CA ALA A 411 13.70 24.80 -17.20
C ALA A 411 13.76 26.30 -17.74
#